data_38d7b35d28cf32f85bb48fc97a23d567
#
_entry.id   38d7b35d28cf32f85bb48fc97a23d567
#
_cell.length_a   1.000
_cell.length_b   1.000
_cell.length_c   1.000
_cell.angle_alpha   90.00
_cell.angle_beta   90.00
_cell.angle_gamma   90.00
#
_symmetry.space_group_name_H-M   'P 1'
#
loop_
_entity.id
_entity.type
_entity.pdbx_description
1 polymer ?
#
loop_
_entity_poly.entity_id
_entity_poly.type
_entity_poly.pdbx_seq_one_letter_code
_entity_poly.pdbx_strand_id
1 'polypeptide(L)'
;RQGTPVEQHGRGNRQRGETGEIIRGAVHQWTTGDAPEVVQILLQEDMVRFNKRLRKKQETSDKWGLDLRYFYCGEYGENTGRPHHHGIYYGLEIPDLKKKRGDNPYFESEEINKIWGMGNVIIAEASPETMAYVAGYVTKKTYGNDNKRYRELGLTPPYCCMSRNPGLGYDYYTSHKEQMYADDGLYFNGKKRPIPRYFDKKYEEENPKRLWSIKEKRQSSAINALKLKMANTGLTIEQEAKVEEETKKQRFRKARGLL
;
A
#
# COMPACT_ATOMS: atom_id res chain seq x y z
N ARG A 1 -28.16 -16.76 -34.63
CA ARG A 1 -28.96 -16.47 -33.41
C ARG A 1 -27.95 -15.94 -32.40
N GLN A 2 -28.07 -14.68 -32.06
CA GLN A 2 -27.25 -14.04 -31.02
C GLN A 2 -27.71 -14.59 -29.66
N GLY A 3 -26.80 -15.27 -28.94
CA GLY A 3 -27.06 -15.75 -27.60
C GLY A 3 -26.85 -14.58 -26.60
N THR A 4 -27.83 -14.39 -25.74
CA THR A 4 -27.74 -13.48 -24.61
C THR A 4 -26.73 -13.99 -23.57
N PRO A 5 -25.93 -13.13 -22.91
CA PRO A 5 -25.02 -13.57 -21.86
C PRO A 5 -25.82 -14.11 -20.67
N VAL A 6 -25.49 -15.29 -20.19
CA VAL A 6 -26.04 -15.84 -18.96
C VAL A 6 -25.13 -15.41 -17.82
N GLU A 7 -25.55 -14.43 -17.03
CA GLU A 7 -24.91 -14.10 -15.76
C GLU A 7 -25.22 -15.22 -14.76
N GLN A 8 -24.24 -16.07 -14.54
CA GLN A 8 -24.28 -16.97 -13.38
C GLN A 8 -23.60 -16.29 -12.21
N HIS A 9 -24.39 -15.74 -11.31
CA HIS A 9 -23.96 -15.39 -9.96
C HIS A 9 -23.76 -16.68 -9.14
N GLY A 10 -22.77 -17.47 -9.52
CA GLY A 10 -22.33 -18.64 -8.79
C GLY A 10 -21.43 -18.24 -7.64
N ARG A 11 -21.65 -18.80 -6.45
CA ARG A 11 -20.70 -18.78 -5.34
C ARG A 11 -19.35 -19.26 -5.87
N GLY A 12 -18.38 -18.35 -5.96
CA GLY A 12 -17.14 -18.48 -6.71
C GLY A 12 -16.45 -19.82 -6.56
N ASN A 13 -16.26 -20.49 -7.67
CA ASN A 13 -15.40 -21.65 -7.79
C ASN A 13 -13.94 -21.20 -7.54
N ARG A 14 -13.33 -21.77 -6.49
CA ARG A 14 -11.93 -21.55 -6.16
C ARG A 14 -11.09 -22.47 -7.03
N GLN A 15 -10.51 -21.94 -8.09
CA GLN A 15 -9.49 -22.68 -8.84
C GLN A 15 -8.11 -22.30 -8.31
N ARG A 16 -7.30 -23.30 -7.94
CA ARG A 16 -5.88 -23.13 -7.60
C ARG A 16 -5.08 -23.17 -8.90
N GLY A 17 -4.39 -22.08 -9.22
CA GLY A 17 -3.38 -22.10 -10.28
C GLY A 17 -2.12 -22.81 -9.80
N GLU A 18 -1.35 -23.37 -10.73
CA GLU A 18 -0.09 -24.10 -10.43
C GLU A 18 0.97 -23.24 -9.71
N THR A 19 0.86 -21.94 -9.73
CA THR A 19 1.77 -20.97 -9.07
C THR A 19 1.30 -20.50 -7.70
N GLY A 20 0.19 -21.01 -7.18
CA GLY A 20 -0.31 -20.67 -5.84
C GLY A 20 -0.83 -19.25 -5.65
N GLU A 21 -0.97 -18.47 -6.69
CA GLU A 21 -1.59 -17.15 -6.65
C GLU A 21 -3.11 -17.26 -6.59
N ILE A 22 -3.73 -16.28 -5.90
CA ILE A 22 -5.16 -16.29 -5.64
C ILE A 22 -5.89 -15.90 -6.90
N ILE A 23 -6.73 -16.81 -7.35
CA ILE A 23 -7.64 -16.57 -8.45
C ILE A 23 -9.06 -16.51 -7.89
N ARG A 24 -9.63 -15.31 -7.82
CA ARG A 24 -11.07 -15.12 -7.79
C ARG A 24 -11.46 -14.49 -9.10
N GLY A 25 -12.10 -15.30 -9.97
CA GLY A 25 -12.58 -14.85 -11.25
C GLY A 25 -14.09 -14.65 -11.24
N ALA A 26 -14.58 -13.61 -11.87
CA ALA A 26 -15.87 -13.65 -12.51
C ALA A 26 -15.67 -14.41 -13.83
N VAL A 27 -16.37 -15.51 -14.03
CA VAL A 27 -16.36 -16.23 -15.30
C VAL A 27 -17.36 -15.55 -16.22
N HIS A 28 -16.88 -14.75 -17.17
CA HIS A 28 -17.71 -14.32 -18.31
C HIS A 28 -17.59 -15.38 -19.39
N GLN A 29 -18.61 -16.19 -19.56
CA GLN A 29 -18.71 -17.10 -20.71
C GLN A 29 -19.16 -16.31 -21.94
N TRP A 30 -18.24 -16.08 -22.87
CA TRP A 30 -18.58 -15.64 -24.22
C TRP A 30 -18.80 -16.87 -25.11
N THR A 31 -20.01 -17.08 -25.56
CA THR A 31 -20.33 -18.18 -26.50
C THR A 31 -19.97 -17.76 -27.93
N THR A 32 -18.69 -17.80 -28.26
CA THR A 32 -18.21 -17.73 -29.66
C THR A 32 -17.23 -18.87 -29.93
N GLY A 33 -17.61 -20.12 -29.68
CA GLY A 33 -16.85 -21.29 -30.14
C GLY A 33 -15.48 -21.56 -29.53
N ASP A 34 -14.88 -20.58 -28.82
CA ASP A 34 -13.57 -20.68 -28.17
C ASP A 34 -13.71 -20.99 -26.69
N ALA A 35 -12.67 -21.56 -26.09
CA ALA A 35 -12.65 -21.88 -24.65
C ALA A 35 -12.98 -20.63 -23.80
N PRO A 36 -13.75 -20.78 -22.71
CA PRO A 36 -14.14 -19.64 -21.88
C PRO A 36 -12.92 -18.91 -21.34
N GLU A 37 -12.81 -17.61 -21.60
CA GLU A 37 -11.76 -16.75 -21.05
C GLU A 37 -12.07 -16.52 -19.56
N VAL A 38 -11.19 -17.00 -18.69
CA VAL A 38 -11.28 -16.77 -17.24
C VAL A 38 -10.66 -15.43 -16.93
N VAL A 39 -11.47 -14.43 -16.65
CA VAL A 39 -11.00 -13.12 -16.22
C VAL A 39 -10.83 -13.12 -14.71
N GLN A 40 -9.61 -12.87 -14.26
CA GLN A 40 -9.29 -12.73 -12.85
C GLN A 40 -9.49 -11.28 -12.40
N ILE A 41 -10.28 -11.07 -11.35
CA ILE A 41 -10.63 -9.75 -10.85
C ILE A 41 -10.01 -9.50 -9.48
N LEU A 42 -9.38 -8.34 -9.32
CA LEU A 42 -8.88 -7.85 -8.06
C LEU A 42 -10.07 -7.46 -7.16
N LEU A 43 -10.22 -8.09 -5.99
CA LEU A 43 -11.31 -7.79 -5.05
C LEU A 43 -10.76 -7.26 -3.72
N GLN A 44 -11.14 -6.04 -3.38
CA GLN A 44 -10.75 -5.43 -2.09
C GLN A 44 -11.37 -6.17 -0.90
N GLU A 45 -12.54 -6.76 -1.07
CA GLU A 45 -13.26 -7.55 -0.06
C GLU A 45 -12.44 -8.74 0.44
N ASP A 46 -11.56 -9.30 -0.38
CA ASP A 46 -10.72 -10.42 0.02
C ASP A 46 -9.76 -10.00 1.13
N MET A 47 -9.13 -8.84 1.00
CA MET A 47 -8.29 -8.26 2.05
C MET A 47 -9.09 -7.84 3.28
N VAL A 48 -10.28 -7.30 3.11
CA VAL A 48 -11.19 -6.97 4.23
C VAL A 48 -11.52 -8.23 5.03
N ARG A 49 -11.87 -9.33 4.35
CA ARG A 49 -12.18 -10.63 4.98
C ARG A 49 -10.96 -11.23 5.66
N PHE A 50 -9.80 -11.16 5.01
CA PHE A 50 -8.54 -11.61 5.59
C PHE A 50 -8.23 -10.86 6.89
N ASN A 51 -8.27 -9.53 6.88
CA ASN A 51 -8.02 -8.70 8.05
C ASN A 51 -9.02 -8.96 9.20
N LYS A 52 -10.29 -9.21 8.89
CA LYS A 52 -11.29 -9.60 9.91
C LYS A 52 -10.92 -10.94 10.56
N ARG A 53 -10.47 -11.91 9.77
CA ARG A 53 -10.05 -13.24 10.27
C ARG A 53 -8.77 -13.14 11.11
N LEU A 54 -7.80 -12.30 10.74
CA LEU A 54 -6.60 -12.04 11.54
C LEU A 54 -6.95 -11.43 12.90
N ARG A 55 -7.80 -10.39 12.93
CA ARG A 55 -8.28 -9.79 14.18
C ARG A 55 -8.98 -10.82 15.08
N LYS A 56 -9.79 -11.68 14.48
CA LYS A 56 -10.44 -12.76 15.24
C LYS A 56 -9.43 -13.71 15.87
N LYS A 57 -8.30 -13.98 15.21
CA LYS A 57 -7.21 -14.77 15.80
C LYS A 57 -6.57 -14.04 16.97
N GLN A 58 -6.28 -12.74 16.87
CA GLN A 58 -5.75 -11.93 17.99
C GLN A 58 -6.70 -11.88 19.19
N GLU A 59 -8.01 -11.78 18.96
CA GLU A 59 -9.03 -11.84 20.02
C GLU A 59 -9.04 -13.18 20.76
N THR A 60 -8.64 -14.27 20.12
CA THR A 60 -8.71 -15.62 20.68
C THR A 60 -7.39 -16.11 21.26
N SER A 61 -6.26 -15.45 20.99
CA SER A 61 -4.94 -15.87 21.46
C SER A 61 -3.90 -14.78 21.36
N ASP A 62 -3.19 -14.51 22.44
CA ASP A 62 -2.09 -13.52 22.51
C ASP A 62 -0.89 -13.90 21.61
N LYS A 63 -0.80 -15.17 21.20
CA LYS A 63 0.26 -15.65 20.29
C LYS A 63 0.20 -15.01 18.91
N TRP A 64 -0.87 -14.31 18.56
CA TRP A 64 -1.05 -13.61 17.30
C TRP A 64 -0.71 -12.12 17.39
N GLY A 65 -0.14 -11.65 18.51
CA GLY A 65 0.12 -10.25 18.77
C GLY A 65 -1.14 -9.47 19.12
N LEU A 66 -1.03 -8.16 19.17
CA LEU A 66 -2.10 -7.23 19.59
C LEU A 66 -2.18 -6.03 18.65
N ASP A 67 -3.34 -5.39 18.66
CA ASP A 67 -3.53 -4.08 18.00
C ASP A 67 -3.16 -4.04 16.51
N LEU A 68 -3.65 -5.02 15.75
CA LEU A 68 -3.38 -5.13 14.33
C LEU A 68 -3.62 -3.82 13.58
N ARG A 69 -2.54 -3.29 13.00
CA ARG A 69 -2.59 -2.18 12.05
C ARG A 69 -2.02 -2.65 10.72
N TYR A 70 -2.51 -2.09 9.63
CA TYR A 70 -2.10 -2.52 8.30
C TYR A 70 -2.09 -1.38 7.28
N PHE A 71 -1.24 -1.55 6.31
CA PHE A 71 -1.33 -0.95 4.99
C PHE A 71 -1.36 -2.07 3.97
N TYR A 72 -2.28 -2.05 3.03
CA TYR A 72 -2.32 -3.01 1.95
C TYR A 72 -2.74 -2.38 0.63
N CYS A 73 -2.34 -3.00 -0.46
CA CYS A 73 -2.72 -2.63 -1.82
C CYS A 73 -3.04 -3.87 -2.63
N GLY A 74 -3.76 -3.65 -3.71
CA GLY A 74 -4.03 -4.64 -4.72
C GLY A 74 -3.67 -4.09 -6.09
N GLU A 75 -3.08 -4.94 -6.93
CA GLU A 75 -2.69 -4.60 -8.28
C GLU A 75 -2.83 -5.78 -9.24
N TYR A 76 -2.68 -5.50 -10.52
CA TYR A 76 -2.49 -6.52 -11.57
C TYR A 76 -1.01 -6.60 -11.94
N GLY A 77 -0.47 -7.81 -12.04
CA GLY A 77 0.91 -8.05 -12.44
C GLY A 77 1.21 -7.51 -13.84
N GLU A 78 2.38 -6.90 -14.01
CA GLU A 78 2.77 -6.23 -15.25
C GLU A 78 2.84 -7.21 -16.45
N ASN A 79 3.33 -8.43 -16.23
CA ASN A 79 3.53 -9.41 -17.28
C ASN A 79 2.32 -10.33 -17.52
N THR A 80 1.59 -10.66 -16.47
CA THR A 80 0.53 -11.68 -16.53
C THR A 80 -0.87 -11.11 -16.36
N GLY A 81 -1.02 -9.86 -15.95
CA GLY A 81 -2.30 -9.27 -15.61
C GLY A 81 -2.96 -9.88 -14.36
N ARG A 82 -2.31 -10.82 -13.67
CA ARG A 82 -2.91 -11.52 -12.53
C ARG A 82 -3.08 -10.59 -11.34
N PRO A 83 -4.25 -10.58 -10.67
CA PRO A 83 -4.48 -9.81 -9.47
C PRO A 83 -3.70 -10.39 -8.30
N HIS A 84 -3.02 -9.55 -7.54
CA HIS A 84 -2.36 -9.91 -6.29
C HIS A 84 -2.39 -8.77 -5.29
N HIS A 85 -2.17 -9.12 -4.03
CA HIS A 85 -2.23 -8.20 -2.92
C HIS A 85 -0.89 -8.15 -2.20
N HIS A 86 -0.52 -6.95 -1.72
CA HIS A 86 0.62 -6.73 -0.85
C HIS A 86 0.13 -6.10 0.45
N GLY A 87 0.69 -6.53 1.58
CA GLY A 87 0.31 -5.99 2.88
C GLY A 87 1.49 -5.81 3.80
N ILE A 88 1.48 -4.72 4.56
CA ILE A 88 2.37 -4.49 5.70
C ILE A 88 1.50 -4.56 6.95
N TYR A 89 1.92 -5.36 7.91
CA TYR A 89 1.18 -5.59 9.14
C TYR A 89 2.03 -5.22 10.35
N TYR A 90 1.43 -4.51 11.29
CA TYR A 90 2.01 -4.14 12.56
C TYR A 90 1.18 -4.75 13.69
N GLY A 91 1.84 -5.14 14.78
CA GLY A 91 1.18 -5.82 15.88
C GLY A 91 0.68 -7.23 15.54
N LEU A 92 1.17 -7.83 14.46
CA LEU A 92 0.90 -9.20 14.07
C LEU A 92 2.10 -10.08 14.42
N GLU A 93 1.87 -11.09 15.22
CA GLU A 93 2.79 -12.21 15.44
C GLU A 93 2.25 -13.44 14.72
N ILE A 94 3.14 -14.27 14.22
CA ILE A 94 2.78 -15.47 13.47
C ILE A 94 3.45 -16.67 14.15
N PRO A 95 2.68 -17.47 14.93
CA PRO A 95 3.24 -18.49 15.81
C PRO A 95 3.95 -19.65 15.09
N ASP A 96 3.54 -19.94 13.85
CA ASP A 96 4.07 -21.03 13.03
C ASP A 96 4.97 -20.55 11.88
N LEU A 97 5.56 -19.35 12.03
CA LEU A 97 6.43 -18.76 11.01
C LEU A 97 7.66 -19.64 10.79
N LYS A 98 7.86 -20.08 9.56
CA LYS A 98 9.01 -20.90 9.16
C LYS A 98 9.77 -20.24 8.03
N LYS A 99 11.11 -20.25 8.08
CA LYS A 99 11.93 -19.78 6.97
C LYS A 99 11.76 -20.71 5.78
N LYS A 100 11.54 -20.16 4.61
CA LYS A 100 11.44 -20.94 3.37
C LYS A 100 12.79 -21.58 3.03
N ARG A 101 12.79 -22.80 2.49
CA ARG A 101 14.02 -23.54 2.17
C ARG A 101 14.89 -22.79 1.15
N GLY A 102 16.22 -22.96 1.28
CA GLY A 102 17.23 -22.33 0.43
C GLY A 102 17.66 -20.93 0.92
N ASP A 103 18.47 -20.24 0.14
CA ASP A 103 18.94 -18.85 0.40
C ASP A 103 17.86 -17.78 0.18
N ASN A 104 16.64 -18.13 0.48
CA ASN A 104 15.50 -17.28 0.28
C ASN A 104 15.23 -16.42 1.55
N PRO A 105 15.09 -15.09 1.46
CA PRO A 105 14.79 -14.24 2.61
C PRO A 105 13.34 -14.33 3.08
N TYR A 106 12.53 -15.20 2.48
CA TYR A 106 11.10 -15.28 2.74
C TYR A 106 10.74 -16.35 3.78
N PHE A 107 9.56 -16.17 4.34
CA PHE A 107 8.95 -17.07 5.31
C PHE A 107 7.60 -17.56 4.79
N GLU A 108 7.12 -18.63 5.41
CA GLU A 108 5.81 -19.22 5.17
C GLU A 108 5.12 -19.56 6.49
N SER A 109 3.80 -19.62 6.48
CA SER A 109 2.96 -20.02 7.60
C SER A 109 1.75 -20.76 7.08
N GLU A 110 1.52 -21.97 7.59
CA GLU A 110 0.33 -22.76 7.24
C GLU A 110 -0.96 -22.10 7.77
N GLU A 111 -0.90 -21.52 8.95
CA GLU A 111 -2.03 -20.82 9.55
C GLU A 111 -2.40 -19.57 8.73
N ILE A 112 -1.44 -18.76 8.29
CA ILE A 112 -1.71 -17.62 7.43
C ILE A 112 -2.30 -18.06 6.10
N ASN A 113 -1.77 -19.12 5.49
CA ASN A 113 -2.33 -19.70 4.26
C ASN A 113 -3.79 -20.18 4.46
N LYS A 114 -4.10 -20.81 5.61
CA LYS A 114 -5.49 -21.21 5.95
C LYS A 114 -6.40 -19.99 6.15
N ILE A 115 -5.92 -18.97 6.87
CA ILE A 115 -6.65 -17.72 7.11
C ILE A 115 -6.92 -17.01 5.78
N TRP A 116 -5.95 -16.96 4.90
CA TRP A 116 -6.11 -16.38 3.56
C TRP A 116 -7.08 -17.22 2.72
N GLY A 117 -6.81 -18.51 2.58
CA GLY A 117 -7.68 -19.49 1.93
C GLY A 117 -7.84 -19.34 0.43
N MET A 118 -7.03 -18.53 -0.24
CA MET A 118 -7.14 -18.19 -1.66
C MET A 118 -5.81 -18.29 -2.40
N GLY A 119 -4.95 -19.20 -2.00
CA GLY A 119 -3.62 -19.42 -2.58
C GLY A 119 -2.50 -19.29 -1.54
N ASN A 120 -1.27 -19.20 -2.00
CA ASN A 120 -0.10 -19.12 -1.13
C ASN A 120 0.19 -17.68 -0.71
N VAL A 121 0.62 -17.53 0.53
CA VAL A 121 1.11 -16.26 1.06
C VAL A 121 2.62 -16.36 1.22
N ILE A 122 3.34 -15.36 0.72
CA ILE A 122 4.77 -15.18 0.95
C ILE A 122 4.92 -14.09 2.00
N ILE A 123 5.71 -14.37 3.04
CA ILE A 123 5.93 -13.46 4.15
C ILE A 123 7.39 -13.01 4.11
N ALA A 124 7.63 -11.73 4.30
CA ALA A 124 8.95 -11.14 4.40
C ALA A 124 9.04 -10.29 5.67
N GLU A 125 10.25 -10.07 6.15
CA GLU A 125 10.47 -9.13 7.25
C GLU A 125 10.14 -7.69 6.82
N ALA A 126 9.49 -6.97 7.72
CA ALA A 126 9.13 -5.57 7.49
C ALA A 126 10.35 -4.67 7.78
N SER A 127 11.18 -4.46 6.77
CA SER A 127 12.26 -3.48 6.77
C SER A 127 11.84 -2.15 6.14
N PRO A 128 12.59 -1.05 6.34
CA PRO A 128 12.33 0.20 5.65
C PRO A 128 12.26 0.06 4.13
N GLU A 129 13.07 -0.82 3.55
CA GLU A 129 13.14 -1.08 2.12
C GLU A 129 11.90 -1.83 1.62
N THR A 130 11.49 -2.89 2.32
CA THR A 130 10.27 -3.65 1.98
C THR A 130 9.02 -2.81 2.19
N MET A 131 8.97 -1.99 3.25
CA MET A 131 7.88 -1.03 3.46
C MET A 131 7.83 0.03 2.34
N ALA A 132 8.97 0.59 1.92
CA ALA A 132 9.04 1.55 0.83
C ALA A 132 8.61 0.92 -0.51
N TYR A 133 8.97 -0.34 -0.74
CA TYR A 133 8.54 -1.09 -1.91
C TYR A 133 7.00 -1.22 -1.95
N VAL A 134 6.39 -1.71 -0.87
CA VAL A 134 4.93 -1.86 -0.80
C VAL A 134 4.22 -0.50 -0.84
N ALA A 135 4.73 0.52 -0.15
CA ALA A 135 4.18 1.88 -0.22
C ALA A 135 4.29 2.48 -1.63
N GLY A 136 5.28 2.08 -2.41
CA GLY A 136 5.45 2.50 -3.81
C GLY A 136 4.27 2.14 -4.71
N TYR A 137 3.47 1.14 -4.36
CA TYR A 137 2.26 0.78 -5.11
C TYR A 137 1.16 1.85 -5.06
N VAL A 138 1.22 2.80 -4.14
CA VAL A 138 0.35 4.00 -4.15
C VAL A 138 0.49 4.75 -5.48
N THR A 139 1.69 4.76 -6.08
CA THR A 139 1.95 5.43 -7.35
C THR A 139 1.35 4.72 -8.57
N LYS A 140 1.02 3.43 -8.43
CA LYS A 140 0.31 2.64 -9.45
C LYS A 140 -1.21 2.84 -9.39
N LYS A 141 -1.71 3.48 -8.32
CA LYS A 141 -3.12 3.81 -8.19
C LYS A 141 -3.53 4.76 -9.31
N THR A 142 -4.48 4.32 -10.09
CA THR A 142 -5.01 5.09 -11.21
C THR A 142 -6.06 6.10 -10.77
N TYR A 143 -6.21 7.19 -11.51
CA TYR A 143 -7.19 8.25 -11.27
C TYR A 143 -7.84 8.69 -12.59
N GLY A 144 -9.04 9.23 -12.51
CA GLY A 144 -9.71 9.81 -13.68
C GLY A 144 -9.97 8.81 -14.80
N ASN A 145 -9.46 9.10 -15.99
CA ASN A 145 -9.71 8.31 -17.20
C ASN A 145 -9.15 6.88 -17.13
N ASP A 146 -8.04 6.66 -16.43
CA ASP A 146 -7.47 5.32 -16.27
C ASP A 146 -8.42 4.43 -15.45
N ASN A 147 -9.05 4.97 -14.39
CA ASN A 147 -10.07 4.26 -13.65
C ASN A 147 -11.31 3.94 -14.48
N LYS A 148 -11.67 4.81 -15.42
CA LYS A 148 -12.79 4.58 -16.35
C LYS A 148 -12.53 3.35 -17.20
N ARG A 149 -11.32 3.22 -17.76
CA ARG A 149 -10.92 2.05 -18.56
C ARG A 149 -11.06 0.73 -17.80
N TYR A 150 -10.62 0.67 -16.52
CA TYR A 150 -10.83 -0.53 -15.70
C TYR A 150 -12.30 -0.87 -15.53
N ARG A 151 -13.15 0.12 -15.26
CA ARG A 151 -14.60 -0.07 -15.09
C ARG A 151 -15.28 -0.54 -16.37
N GLU A 152 -14.89 0.01 -17.52
CA GLU A 152 -15.41 -0.39 -18.83
C GLU A 152 -15.08 -1.85 -19.15
N LEU A 153 -13.94 -2.36 -18.65
CA LEU A 153 -13.55 -3.76 -18.75
C LEU A 153 -14.14 -4.65 -17.65
N GLY A 154 -14.97 -4.12 -16.75
CA GLY A 154 -15.50 -4.86 -15.61
C GLY A 154 -14.46 -5.19 -14.54
N LEU A 155 -13.30 -4.51 -14.55
CA LEU A 155 -12.20 -4.73 -13.62
C LEU A 155 -12.20 -3.71 -12.48
N THR A 156 -11.78 -4.14 -11.29
CA THR A 156 -11.50 -3.22 -10.18
C THR A 156 -10.16 -2.54 -10.40
N PRO A 157 -10.08 -1.20 -10.35
CA PRO A 157 -8.80 -0.49 -10.44
C PRO A 157 -7.84 -0.87 -9.29
N PRO A 158 -6.51 -0.80 -9.49
CA PRO A 158 -5.54 -0.91 -8.42
C PRO A 158 -5.85 0.03 -7.26
N TYR A 159 -5.69 -0.43 -6.03
CA TYR A 159 -6.12 0.30 -4.85
C TYR A 159 -5.13 0.17 -3.69
N CYS A 160 -5.22 1.12 -2.74
CA CYS A 160 -4.50 1.07 -1.47
C CYS A 160 -5.45 1.39 -0.33
N CYS A 161 -5.28 0.68 0.78
CA CYS A 161 -6.02 0.88 2.02
C CYS A 161 -5.09 0.81 3.23
N MET A 162 -5.49 1.47 4.32
CA MET A 162 -4.74 1.43 5.56
C MET A 162 -5.65 1.59 6.77
N SER A 163 -5.15 1.22 7.93
CA SER A 163 -5.80 1.51 9.21
C SER A 163 -5.98 3.02 9.38
N ARG A 164 -7.17 3.45 9.80
CA ARG A 164 -7.53 4.87 9.93
C ARG A 164 -7.96 5.27 11.33
N ASN A 165 -8.49 4.34 12.12
CA ASN A 165 -9.03 4.62 13.44
C ASN A 165 -8.56 3.57 14.46
N PRO A 166 -7.48 3.88 15.20
CA PRO A 166 -6.51 4.93 14.92
C PRO A 166 -5.71 4.65 13.64
N GLY A 167 -5.08 5.69 13.08
CA GLY A 167 -4.21 5.57 11.91
C GLY A 167 -2.86 4.95 12.23
N LEU A 168 -2.11 4.59 11.19
CA LEU A 168 -0.74 4.09 11.34
C LEU A 168 0.15 5.09 12.08
N GLY A 169 0.90 4.60 13.06
CA GLY A 169 1.83 5.40 13.85
C GLY A 169 1.16 6.28 14.93
N TYR A 170 -0.15 6.10 15.20
CA TYR A 170 -0.84 6.91 16.21
C TYR A 170 -0.24 6.74 17.61
N ASP A 171 0.15 5.53 17.99
CA ASP A 171 0.77 5.25 19.28
C ASP A 171 2.14 5.91 19.41
N TYR A 172 2.91 5.92 18.31
CA TYR A 172 4.15 6.67 18.23
C TYR A 172 3.91 8.18 18.37
N TYR A 173 2.91 8.71 17.68
CA TYR A 173 2.51 10.12 17.79
C TYR A 173 2.16 10.47 19.24
N THR A 174 1.30 9.72 19.91
CA THR A 174 0.89 10.02 21.29
C THR A 174 2.04 10.03 22.28
N SER A 175 3.00 9.13 22.08
CA SER A 175 4.18 9.01 22.95
C SER A 175 5.26 10.04 22.69
N HIS A 176 5.37 10.59 21.46
CA HIS A 176 6.50 11.42 21.03
C HIS A 176 6.10 12.81 20.53
N LYS A 177 4.82 13.17 20.53
CA LYS A 177 4.33 14.42 19.93
C LYS A 177 5.03 15.67 20.47
N GLU A 178 5.29 15.76 21.76
CA GLU A 178 5.93 16.94 22.36
C GLU A 178 7.34 17.16 21.78
N GLN A 179 8.13 16.11 21.70
CA GLN A 179 9.48 16.17 21.14
C GLN A 179 9.44 16.45 19.63
N MET A 180 8.55 15.78 18.90
CA MET A 180 8.40 15.99 17.45
C MET A 180 8.09 17.44 17.10
N TYR A 181 7.19 18.08 17.87
CA TYR A 181 6.78 19.46 17.60
C TYR A 181 7.70 20.50 18.27
N ALA A 182 8.54 20.10 19.23
CA ALA A 182 9.64 20.93 19.71
C ALA A 182 10.76 21.02 18.67
N ASP A 183 11.12 19.89 18.07
CA ASP A 183 12.17 19.80 17.05
C ASP A 183 11.67 20.11 15.64
N ASP A 184 10.36 20.20 15.44
CA ASP A 184 9.72 20.29 14.13
C ASP A 184 10.22 19.20 13.17
N GLY A 185 10.24 17.94 13.61
CA GLY A 185 10.71 16.83 12.80
C GLY A 185 10.75 15.48 13.52
N LEU A 186 10.99 14.46 12.75
CA LEU A 186 11.27 13.09 13.17
C LEU A 186 12.71 12.74 12.85
N TYR A 187 13.33 11.91 13.68
CA TYR A 187 14.67 11.40 13.41
C TYR A 187 14.58 9.92 13.03
N PHE A 188 15.12 9.59 11.87
CA PHE A 188 15.23 8.22 11.40
C PHE A 188 16.65 7.98 10.85
N ASN A 189 17.34 6.99 11.40
CA ASN A 189 18.75 6.70 11.08
C ASN A 189 19.65 7.96 11.14
N GLY A 190 19.51 8.76 12.20
CA GLY A 190 20.27 9.99 12.41
C GLY A 190 19.90 11.16 11.49
N LYS A 191 18.90 11.00 10.61
CA LYS A 191 18.47 12.05 9.69
C LYS A 191 17.11 12.60 10.08
N LYS A 192 17.02 13.92 10.17
CA LYS A 192 15.74 14.61 10.37
C LYS A 192 14.83 14.45 9.17
N ARG A 193 13.56 14.11 9.44
CA ARG A 193 12.49 13.96 8.44
C ARG A 193 11.32 14.86 8.79
N PRO A 194 10.56 15.33 7.81
CA PRO A 194 9.37 16.13 8.08
C PRO A 194 8.29 15.30 8.80
N ILE A 195 7.52 15.96 9.65
CA ILE A 195 6.39 15.36 10.34
C ILE A 195 5.32 14.99 9.34
N PRO A 196 4.74 13.76 9.39
CA PRO A 196 3.65 13.35 8.53
C PRO A 196 2.40 14.23 8.68
N ARG A 197 1.73 14.55 7.57
CA ARG A 197 0.48 15.35 7.58
C ARG A 197 -0.61 14.76 8.46
N TYR A 198 -0.64 13.45 8.65
CA TYR A 198 -1.57 12.78 9.56
C TYR A 198 -1.34 13.25 11.01
N PHE A 199 -0.09 13.34 11.44
CA PHE A 199 0.26 13.82 12.78
C PHE A 199 -0.04 15.31 12.92
N ASP A 200 0.26 16.13 11.91
CA ASP A 200 -0.12 17.54 11.93
C ASP A 200 -1.63 17.73 12.14
N LYS A 201 -2.48 16.91 11.47
CA LYS A 201 -3.93 16.95 11.69
C LYS A 201 -4.33 16.59 13.11
N LYS A 202 -3.68 15.60 13.71
CA LYS A 202 -3.93 15.21 15.11
C LYS A 202 -3.46 16.27 16.09
N TYR A 203 -2.30 16.86 15.84
CA TYR A 203 -1.78 17.94 16.67
C TYR A 203 -2.59 19.23 16.55
N GLU A 204 -3.18 19.50 15.40
CA GLU A 204 -4.09 20.63 15.17
C GLU A 204 -5.35 20.57 16.04
N GLU A 205 -5.88 19.34 16.25
CA GLU A 205 -7.03 19.10 17.14
C GLU A 205 -6.70 19.46 18.61
N GLU A 206 -5.46 19.25 19.04
CA GLU A 206 -5.00 19.48 20.42
C GLU A 206 -4.39 20.87 20.62
N ASN A 207 -3.57 21.36 19.68
CA ASN A 207 -2.74 22.55 19.79
C ASN A 207 -2.77 23.44 18.53
N PRO A 208 -3.91 23.97 18.11
CA PRO A 208 -4.06 24.68 16.83
C PRO A 208 -3.17 25.89 16.71
N LYS A 209 -3.05 26.70 17.77
CA LYS A 209 -2.22 27.93 17.77
C LYS A 209 -0.72 27.63 17.62
N ARG A 210 -0.23 26.59 18.33
CA ARG A 210 1.17 26.18 18.24
C ARG A 210 1.51 25.62 16.86
N LEU A 211 0.61 24.78 16.30
CA LEU A 211 0.81 24.26 14.97
C LEU A 211 0.79 25.36 13.90
N TRP A 212 -0.08 26.34 14.03
CA TRP A 212 -0.14 27.48 13.11
C TRP A 212 1.22 28.21 13.08
N SER A 213 1.79 28.57 14.24
CA SER A 213 3.10 29.19 14.33
C SER A 213 4.22 28.35 13.71
N ILE A 214 4.17 27.01 13.89
CA ILE A 214 5.13 26.09 13.26
C ILE A 214 4.96 26.09 11.74
N LYS A 215 3.73 26.04 11.23
CA LYS A 215 3.44 26.11 9.80
C LYS A 215 3.95 27.41 9.16
N GLU A 216 3.80 28.55 9.83
CA GLU A 216 4.36 29.82 9.36
C GLU A 216 5.90 29.79 9.25
N LYS A 217 6.58 29.25 10.29
CA LYS A 217 8.03 29.08 10.26
C LYS A 217 8.48 28.16 9.12
N ARG A 218 7.78 27.02 8.92
CA ARG A 218 8.05 26.11 7.81
C ARG A 218 7.90 26.81 6.46
N GLN A 219 6.82 27.58 6.28
CA GLN A 219 6.56 28.34 5.05
C GLN A 219 7.65 29.38 4.80
N SER A 220 8.01 30.18 5.80
CA SER A 220 9.07 31.19 5.69
C SER A 220 10.42 30.56 5.33
N SER A 221 10.77 29.45 5.99
CA SER A 221 11.99 28.71 5.70
C SER A 221 11.99 28.12 4.27
N ALA A 222 10.85 27.59 3.81
CA ALA A 222 10.74 27.07 2.45
C ALA A 222 10.88 28.18 1.40
N ILE A 223 10.27 29.35 1.62
CA ILE A 223 10.41 30.52 0.74
C ILE A 223 11.88 30.98 0.67
N ASN A 224 12.54 31.07 1.81
CA ASN A 224 13.94 31.48 1.86
C ASN A 224 14.87 30.45 1.17
N ALA A 225 14.65 29.17 1.39
CA ALA A 225 15.38 28.10 0.71
C ALA A 225 15.19 28.14 -0.81
N LEU A 226 13.95 28.41 -1.27
CA LEU A 226 13.65 28.57 -2.71
C LEU A 226 14.35 29.78 -3.30
N LYS A 227 14.31 30.94 -2.62
CA LYS A 227 15.00 32.16 -3.07
C LYS A 227 16.51 31.93 -3.19
N LEU A 228 17.12 31.27 -2.20
CA LEU A 228 18.54 30.93 -2.20
C LEU A 228 18.87 29.99 -3.36
N LYS A 229 18.04 28.99 -3.59
CA LYS A 229 18.22 28.04 -4.69
C LYS A 229 18.13 28.73 -6.05
N MET A 230 17.16 29.59 -6.26
CA MET A 230 17.02 30.38 -7.48
C MET A 230 18.23 31.31 -7.71
N ALA A 231 18.73 31.95 -6.65
CA ALA A 231 19.92 32.80 -6.73
C ALA A 231 21.18 32.01 -7.15
N ASN A 232 21.29 30.75 -6.66
CA ASN A 232 22.44 29.89 -6.98
C ASN A 232 22.35 29.24 -8.37
N THR A 233 21.16 28.95 -8.87
CA THR A 233 20.96 28.23 -10.12
C THR A 233 20.61 29.14 -11.30
N GLY A 234 20.13 30.36 -11.03
CA GLY A 234 19.61 31.26 -12.05
C GLY A 234 18.30 30.82 -12.71
N LEU A 235 17.67 29.74 -12.21
CA LEU A 235 16.46 29.19 -12.75
C LEU A 235 15.20 29.86 -12.18
N THR A 236 14.14 29.92 -12.99
CA THR A 236 12.82 30.34 -12.49
C THR A 236 12.17 29.28 -11.62
N ILE A 237 11.11 29.63 -10.87
CA ILE A 237 10.35 28.69 -10.03
C ILE A 237 9.84 27.51 -10.86
N GLU A 238 9.34 27.76 -12.07
CA GLU A 238 8.81 26.72 -12.95
C GLU A 238 9.91 25.78 -13.47
N GLN A 239 11.08 26.33 -13.81
CA GLN A 239 12.23 25.57 -14.23
C GLN A 239 12.76 24.70 -13.10
N GLU A 240 12.88 25.25 -11.88
CA GLU A 240 13.27 24.50 -10.69
C GLU A 240 12.30 23.36 -10.39
N ALA A 241 10.99 23.61 -10.49
CA ALA A 241 9.97 22.57 -10.28
C ALA A 241 10.09 21.44 -11.31
N LYS A 242 10.37 21.75 -12.59
CA LYS A 242 10.61 20.73 -13.62
C LYS A 242 11.87 19.91 -13.36
N VAL A 243 12.96 20.56 -12.95
CA VAL A 243 14.22 19.86 -12.59
C VAL A 243 14.02 18.94 -11.39
N GLU A 244 13.29 19.40 -10.38
CA GLU A 244 12.96 18.55 -9.22
C GLU A 244 12.08 17.37 -9.59
N GLU A 245 11.08 17.58 -10.43
CA GLU A 245 10.19 16.52 -10.90
C GLU A 245 10.97 15.45 -11.65
N GLU A 246 11.82 15.87 -12.60
CA GLU A 246 12.64 14.95 -13.38
C GLU A 246 13.66 14.20 -12.52
N THR A 247 14.29 14.89 -11.58
CA THR A 247 15.21 14.27 -10.61
C THR A 247 14.50 13.22 -9.75
N LYS A 248 13.27 13.51 -9.31
CA LYS A 248 12.46 12.54 -8.55
C LYS A 248 12.07 11.34 -9.42
N LYS A 249 11.68 11.57 -10.67
CA LYS A 249 11.37 10.49 -11.64
C LYS A 249 12.57 9.59 -11.89
N GLN A 250 13.76 10.15 -12.11
CA GLN A 250 14.98 9.39 -12.33
C GLN A 250 15.39 8.57 -11.10
N ARG A 251 15.34 9.16 -9.91
CA ARG A 251 15.60 8.43 -8.64
C ARG A 251 14.63 7.27 -8.44
N PHE A 252 13.37 7.49 -8.77
CA PHE A 252 12.34 6.47 -8.67
C PHE A 252 12.58 5.31 -9.68
N ARG A 253 12.93 5.62 -10.92
CA ARG A 253 13.28 4.63 -11.95
C ARG A 253 14.52 3.81 -11.54
N LYS A 254 15.58 4.49 -11.07
CA LYS A 254 16.79 3.84 -10.56
C LYS A 254 16.50 2.92 -9.37
N ALA A 255 15.69 3.36 -8.41
CA ALA A 255 15.32 2.55 -7.26
C ALA A 255 14.51 1.29 -7.61
N ARG A 256 13.88 1.26 -8.80
CA ARG A 256 13.13 0.11 -9.33
C ARG A 256 13.91 -0.74 -10.33
N GLY A 257 15.17 -0.44 -10.58
CA GLY A 257 15.96 -1.15 -11.60
C GLY A 257 15.45 -0.94 -13.04
N LEU A 258 14.78 0.19 -13.30
CA LEU A 258 14.24 0.57 -14.62
C LEU A 258 15.21 1.45 -15.44
N LEU A 259 16.45 1.62 -14.94
CA LEU A 259 17.59 2.27 -15.61
C LEU A 259 18.82 1.40 -15.41
#